data_e53ddcbf0c7045d0b5111e5a0412ac62
#
_entry.id   e53ddcbf0c7045d0b5111e5a0412ac62
#
_cell.length_a   1.000
_cell.length_b   1.000
_cell.length_c   1.000
_cell.angle_alpha   90.00
_cell.angle_beta   90.00
_cell.angle_gamma   90.00
#
_symmetry.space_group_name_H-M   'P 1'
#
loop_
_entity.id
_entity.type
_entity.pdbx_description
1 polymer ?
#
loop_
_entity_poly.entity_id
_entity_poly.type
_entity_poly.pdbx_seq_one_letter_code
_entity_poly.pdbx_strand_id
1 'polypeptide(L)'
;LCDERTKIAFMTKGGGVSGKTEELISACDYTPIICKLAGIEYNYENTDASLPVVYGGEKEREFTVTESIHVGDPYQILLNGRDFTFYLKGIEKVTSECRVPLDTYEVKLSDKNGNILHDKDKINYYTKWCLDHIGSCRIYNN
;
A
#
# COMPACT_ATOMS: atom_id res chain seq x y z
N LEU A 1 -8.89 4.21 -8.52
CA LEU A 1 -8.51 2.89 -8.01
C LEU A 1 -9.76 2.14 -7.57
N CYS A 2 -9.91 0.88 -7.92
CA CYS A 2 -11.03 0.00 -7.59
C CYS A 2 -10.52 -1.38 -7.16
N ASP A 3 -11.38 -2.15 -6.48
CA ASP A 3 -11.02 -3.45 -5.90
C ASP A 3 -10.45 -4.42 -6.93
N GLU A 4 -10.99 -4.45 -8.14
CA GLU A 4 -10.54 -5.32 -9.22
C GLU A 4 -9.09 -5.07 -9.66
N ARG A 5 -8.58 -3.85 -9.41
CA ARG A 5 -7.18 -3.48 -9.69
C ARG A 5 -6.25 -3.63 -8.50
N THR A 6 -6.80 -3.65 -7.29
CA THR A 6 -6.01 -3.62 -6.05
C THR A 6 -6.00 -4.94 -5.29
N LYS A 7 -6.95 -5.84 -5.58
CA LYS A 7 -7.05 -7.16 -4.96
C LYS A 7 -6.68 -8.24 -5.96
N ILE A 8 -5.54 -8.90 -5.74
CA ILE A 8 -5.08 -10.01 -6.56
C ILE A 8 -4.99 -11.28 -5.73
N ALA A 9 -5.29 -12.42 -6.36
CA ALA A 9 -5.10 -13.70 -5.72
C ALA A 9 -3.61 -14.04 -5.67
N PHE A 10 -3.14 -14.44 -4.50
CA PHE A 10 -1.79 -14.93 -4.29
C PHE A 10 -1.85 -16.37 -3.77
N MET A 11 -1.16 -17.26 -4.45
CA MET A 11 -1.12 -18.70 -4.11
C MET A 11 0.31 -19.21 -4.19
N THR A 12 0.72 -20.01 -3.20
CA THR A 12 1.99 -20.72 -3.22
C THR A 12 1.76 -22.21 -3.05
N LYS A 13 2.66 -23.03 -3.61
CA LYS A 13 2.67 -24.47 -3.43
C LYS A 13 4.04 -24.93 -2.95
N GLY A 14 4.08 -25.65 -1.85
CA GLY A 14 5.32 -26.12 -1.22
C GLY A 14 5.75 -25.21 -0.04
N GLY A 15 7.02 -25.33 0.39
CA GLY A 15 7.58 -24.47 1.44
C GLY A 15 7.09 -24.73 2.87
N GLY A 16 6.38 -25.85 3.11
CA GLY A 16 5.88 -26.21 4.44
C GLY A 16 4.69 -25.40 4.94
N VAL A 17 4.19 -24.46 4.15
CA VAL A 17 3.00 -23.65 4.46
C VAL A 17 1.78 -24.25 3.79
N SER A 18 0.68 -24.40 4.53
CA SER A 18 -0.58 -24.92 4.02
C SER A 18 -1.77 -24.20 4.64
N GLY A 19 -2.87 -24.10 3.90
CA GLY A 19 -4.10 -23.45 4.34
C GLY A 19 -4.37 -22.13 3.62
N LYS A 20 -5.31 -21.36 4.17
CA LYS A 20 -5.70 -20.04 3.70
C LYS A 20 -5.35 -19.02 4.80
N THR A 21 -4.75 -17.92 4.44
CA THR A 21 -4.56 -16.77 5.32
C THR A 21 -5.39 -15.59 4.81
N GLU A 22 -5.79 -14.71 5.75
CA GLU A 22 -6.39 -13.41 5.47
C GLU A 22 -5.41 -12.27 5.78
N GLU A 23 -4.14 -12.61 5.99
CA GLU A 23 -3.08 -11.64 6.19
C GLU A 23 -2.92 -10.77 4.94
N LEU A 24 -2.66 -9.48 5.16
CA LEU A 24 -2.43 -8.54 4.07
C LEU A 24 -1.05 -8.78 3.46
N ILE A 25 -1.04 -9.09 2.17
CA ILE A 25 0.18 -9.30 1.38
C ILE A 25 0.23 -8.27 0.28
N SER A 26 1.31 -7.51 0.21
CA SER A 26 1.59 -6.56 -0.87
C SER A 26 2.37 -7.25 -1.99
N ALA A 27 2.31 -6.69 -3.20
CA ALA A 27 3.12 -7.19 -4.32
C ALA A 27 4.63 -7.11 -4.04
N CYS A 28 5.08 -6.13 -3.25
CA CYS A 28 6.49 -6.04 -2.85
C CYS A 28 6.93 -7.18 -1.91
N ASP A 29 5.99 -7.87 -1.25
CA ASP A 29 6.29 -8.99 -0.35
C ASP A 29 6.57 -10.30 -1.11
N TYR A 30 6.31 -10.36 -2.42
CA TYR A 30 6.52 -11.58 -3.21
C TYR A 30 7.99 -11.99 -3.25
N THR A 31 8.91 -11.04 -3.39
CA THR A 31 10.34 -11.33 -3.44
C THR A 31 10.85 -11.95 -2.13
N PRO A 32 10.62 -11.36 -0.93
CA PRO A 32 11.02 -12.01 0.32
C PRO A 32 10.34 -13.37 0.54
N ILE A 33 9.07 -13.55 0.13
CA ILE A 33 8.42 -14.86 0.21
C ILE A 33 9.15 -15.90 -0.66
N ILE A 34 9.47 -15.56 -1.91
CA ILE A 34 10.20 -16.45 -2.82
C ILE A 34 11.59 -16.77 -2.23
N CYS A 35 12.32 -15.78 -1.74
CA CYS A 35 13.62 -15.97 -1.11
C CYS A 35 13.51 -16.91 0.09
N LYS A 36 12.52 -16.71 0.96
CA LYS A 36 12.28 -17.58 2.11
C LYS A 36 12.01 -19.02 1.71
N LEU A 37 11.15 -19.24 0.71
CA LEU A 37 10.82 -20.57 0.20
C LEU A 37 12.02 -21.24 -0.47
N ALA A 38 12.92 -20.47 -1.08
CA ALA A 38 14.15 -20.95 -1.70
C ALA A 38 15.33 -21.13 -0.73
N GLY A 39 15.18 -20.74 0.54
CA GLY A 39 16.28 -20.75 1.52
C GLY A 39 17.33 -19.68 1.28
N ILE A 40 16.96 -18.59 0.61
CA ILE A 40 17.83 -17.45 0.28
C ILE A 40 17.56 -16.33 1.29
N GLU A 41 18.62 -15.71 1.81
CA GLU A 41 18.49 -14.51 2.63
C GLU A 41 18.06 -13.31 1.78
N TYR A 42 17.09 -12.54 2.28
CA TYR A 42 16.59 -11.33 1.63
C TYR A 42 17.04 -10.08 2.40
N ASN A 43 17.63 -9.13 1.69
CA ASN A 43 17.96 -7.82 2.26
C ASN A 43 16.76 -6.88 2.19
N TYR A 44 16.28 -6.43 3.37
CA TYR A 44 15.14 -5.53 3.52
C TYR A 44 15.51 -4.04 3.50
N GLU A 45 16.79 -3.71 3.34
CA GLU A 45 17.21 -2.30 3.30
C GLU A 45 16.59 -1.56 2.12
N ASN A 46 16.04 -0.38 2.41
CA ASN A 46 15.42 0.51 1.42
C ASN A 46 14.25 -0.11 0.64
N THR A 47 13.49 -1.00 1.26
CA THR A 47 12.31 -1.61 0.67
C THR A 47 11.10 -1.51 1.60
N ASP A 48 9.89 -1.41 1.03
CA ASP A 48 8.62 -1.52 1.76
C ASP A 48 8.17 -2.99 1.90
N ALA A 49 9.00 -3.94 1.46
CA ALA A 49 8.71 -5.35 1.54
C ALA A 49 8.75 -5.85 2.99
N SER A 50 7.89 -6.77 3.33
CA SER A 50 7.89 -7.49 4.59
C SER A 50 7.65 -8.98 4.36
N LEU A 51 8.18 -9.82 5.25
CA LEU A 51 7.82 -11.23 5.23
C LEU A 51 6.53 -11.41 6.02
N PRO A 52 5.44 -11.93 5.40
CA PRO A 52 4.22 -12.20 6.13
C PRO A 52 4.41 -13.22 7.26
N VAL A 53 3.60 -13.11 8.32
CA VAL A 53 3.72 -13.99 9.51
C VAL A 53 3.56 -15.46 9.16
N VAL A 54 2.67 -15.78 8.21
CA VAL A 54 2.47 -17.15 7.71
C VAL A 54 3.74 -17.76 7.10
N TYR A 55 4.70 -16.93 6.66
CA TYR A 55 6.03 -17.36 6.17
C TYR A 55 7.15 -17.14 7.21
N GLY A 56 6.82 -16.79 8.45
CA GLY A 56 7.76 -16.59 9.54
C GLY A 56 8.19 -15.14 9.76
N GLY A 57 7.44 -14.19 9.26
CA GLY A 57 7.60 -12.76 9.58
C GLY A 57 7.24 -12.44 11.03
N GLU A 58 7.69 -11.28 11.51
CA GLU A 58 7.51 -10.90 12.91
C GLU A 58 6.14 -10.29 13.22
N LYS A 59 5.54 -9.60 12.25
CA LYS A 59 4.26 -8.90 12.43
C LYS A 59 3.47 -8.82 11.13
N GLU A 60 2.16 -8.76 11.28
CA GLU A 60 1.26 -8.49 10.17
C GLU A 60 1.41 -7.05 9.66
N ARG A 61 1.18 -6.85 8.38
CA ARG A 61 1.10 -5.54 7.74
C ARG A 61 -0.21 -4.86 8.15
N GLU A 62 -0.15 -3.59 8.53
CA GLU A 62 -1.33 -2.79 8.89
C GLU A 62 -2.23 -2.52 7.67
N PHE A 63 -1.60 -2.18 6.54
CA PHE A 63 -2.28 -1.94 5.26
C PHE A 63 -1.34 -2.19 4.08
N THR A 64 -1.91 -2.39 2.91
CA THR A 64 -1.19 -2.37 1.63
C THR A 64 -1.39 -1.04 0.94
N VAL A 65 -0.42 -0.65 0.12
CA VAL A 65 -0.41 0.63 -0.62
C VAL A 65 -0.63 0.37 -2.10
N THR A 66 -1.48 1.16 -2.71
CA THR A 66 -1.66 1.20 -4.15
C THR A 66 -1.67 2.65 -4.61
N GLU A 67 -0.82 2.97 -5.57
CA GLU A 67 -0.67 4.32 -6.11
C GLU A 67 -1.06 4.36 -7.58
N SER A 68 -1.55 5.52 -8.02
CA SER A 68 -1.80 5.82 -9.41
C SER A 68 -1.20 7.17 -9.77
N ILE A 69 -0.17 7.14 -10.62
CA ILE A 69 0.55 8.31 -11.10
C ILE A 69 0.52 8.30 -12.61
N HIS A 70 -0.24 9.21 -13.19
CA HIS A 70 -0.27 9.44 -14.62
C HIS A 70 -0.19 10.92 -14.91
N VAL A 71 0.72 11.33 -15.78
CA VAL A 71 0.80 12.71 -16.27
C VAL A 71 -0.56 13.14 -16.84
N GLY A 72 -1.05 14.26 -16.37
CA GLY A 72 -2.34 14.80 -16.79
C GLY A 72 -3.54 14.34 -15.96
N ASP A 73 -3.35 13.38 -15.03
CA ASP A 73 -4.36 12.95 -14.07
C ASP A 73 -4.00 13.37 -12.63
N PRO A 74 -4.97 13.53 -11.73
CA PRO A 74 -4.68 13.71 -10.31
C PRO A 74 -3.99 12.48 -9.73
N TYR A 75 -3.00 12.72 -8.87
CA TYR A 75 -2.39 11.65 -8.08
C TYR A 75 -3.41 11.00 -7.14
N GLN A 76 -3.28 9.69 -6.98
CA GLN A 76 -4.15 8.92 -6.09
C GLN A 76 -3.33 7.91 -5.31
N ILE A 77 -3.61 7.78 -4.01
CA ILE A 77 -3.07 6.73 -3.16
C ILE A 77 -4.19 6.09 -2.34
N LEU A 78 -4.13 4.78 -2.24
CA LEU A 78 -5.08 3.95 -1.52
C LEU A 78 -4.34 3.09 -0.52
N LEU A 79 -4.72 3.20 0.76
CA LEU A 79 -4.31 2.30 1.83
C LEU A 79 -5.43 1.30 2.09
N ASN A 80 -5.16 0.01 1.86
CA ASN A 80 -6.10 -1.07 2.14
C ASN A 80 -5.67 -1.78 3.41
N GLY A 81 -6.36 -1.52 4.51
CA GLY A 81 -6.24 -2.25 5.77
C GLY A 81 -7.19 -3.46 5.81
N ARG A 82 -7.13 -4.22 6.93
CA ARG A 82 -8.02 -5.36 7.14
C ARG A 82 -9.49 -4.92 7.25
N ASP A 83 -9.76 -3.83 7.95
CA ASP A 83 -11.12 -3.36 8.28
C ASP A 83 -11.45 -1.97 7.74
N PHE A 84 -10.54 -1.38 6.98
CA PHE A 84 -10.70 -0.03 6.44
C PHE A 84 -10.07 0.11 5.06
N THR A 85 -10.50 1.17 4.40
CA THR A 85 -9.85 1.71 3.19
C THR A 85 -9.68 3.21 3.39
N PHE A 86 -8.46 3.70 3.24
CA PHE A 86 -8.17 5.13 3.23
C PHE A 86 -7.72 5.55 1.84
N TYR A 87 -8.31 6.62 1.33
CA TYR A 87 -8.04 7.15 0.00
C TYR A 87 -7.66 8.62 0.10
N LEU A 88 -6.56 8.98 -0.54
CA LEU A 88 -6.17 10.37 -0.76
C LEU A 88 -6.04 10.61 -2.26
N LYS A 89 -6.58 11.74 -2.72
CA LYS A 89 -6.53 12.17 -4.11
C LYS A 89 -6.12 13.64 -4.17
N GLY A 90 -5.08 13.96 -4.92
CA GLY A 90 -4.75 15.34 -5.28
C GLY A 90 -5.86 15.97 -6.11
N ILE A 91 -6.04 17.26 -6.02
CA ILE A 91 -6.99 18.01 -6.86
C ILE A 91 -6.35 18.38 -8.18
N GLU A 92 -5.09 18.81 -8.13
CA GLU A 92 -4.34 19.17 -9.32
C GLU A 92 -3.77 17.94 -10.04
N LYS A 93 -3.49 18.13 -11.33
CA LYS A 93 -2.95 17.07 -12.17
C LYS A 93 -1.45 16.94 -12.01
N VAL A 94 -0.95 15.71 -12.08
CA VAL A 94 0.49 15.43 -12.19
C VAL A 94 1.05 16.11 -13.43
N THR A 95 2.14 16.86 -13.26
CA THR A 95 2.76 17.63 -14.35
C THR A 95 3.50 16.72 -15.33
N SER A 96 3.85 17.28 -16.50
CA SER A 96 4.68 16.58 -17.51
C SER A 96 6.07 16.20 -16.99
N GLU A 97 6.54 16.86 -15.92
CA GLU A 97 7.81 16.59 -15.23
C GLU A 97 7.64 15.57 -14.09
N CYS A 98 6.48 14.90 -14.04
CA CYS A 98 6.12 13.93 -13.00
C CYS A 98 6.07 14.52 -11.58
N ARG A 99 5.86 15.83 -11.43
CA ARG A 99 5.62 16.43 -10.12
C ARG A 99 4.19 16.16 -9.67
N VAL A 100 4.06 15.77 -8.41
CA VAL A 100 2.77 15.54 -7.77
C VAL A 100 2.41 16.75 -6.92
N PRO A 101 1.48 17.63 -7.37
CA PRO A 101 1.03 18.75 -6.55
C PRO A 101 0.07 18.22 -5.48
N LEU A 102 0.40 18.46 -4.21
CA LEU A 102 -0.39 18.06 -3.04
C LEU A 102 -0.67 19.20 -2.09
N ASP A 103 -0.68 20.46 -2.59
CA ASP A 103 -1.10 21.61 -1.81
C ASP A 103 -2.60 21.53 -1.46
N THR A 104 -3.37 20.85 -2.31
CA THR A 104 -4.79 20.60 -2.12
C THR A 104 -5.11 19.14 -2.47
N TYR A 105 -5.84 18.48 -1.58
CA TYR A 105 -6.25 17.08 -1.74
C TYR A 105 -7.57 16.78 -1.06
N GLU A 106 -8.18 15.70 -1.47
CA GLU A 106 -9.37 15.11 -0.85
C GLU A 106 -9.00 13.81 -0.15
N VAL A 107 -9.60 13.53 1.00
CA VAL A 107 -9.42 12.27 1.72
C VAL A 107 -10.74 11.61 2.03
N LYS A 108 -10.73 10.28 2.05
CA LYS A 108 -11.88 9.46 2.43
C LYS A 108 -11.40 8.26 3.23
N LEU A 109 -11.97 8.09 4.42
CA LEU A 109 -11.83 6.86 5.21
C LEU A 109 -13.16 6.10 5.16
N SER A 110 -13.14 4.83 4.88
CA SER A 110 -14.33 3.97 4.85
C SER A 110 -14.05 2.62 5.50
N ASP A 111 -15.11 1.97 5.98
CA ASP A 111 -15.07 0.56 6.38
C ASP A 111 -15.07 -0.37 5.14
N LYS A 112 -15.01 -1.68 5.36
CA LYS A 112 -15.07 -2.70 4.29
C LYS A 112 -16.37 -2.72 3.51
N ASN A 113 -17.45 -2.18 4.07
CA ASN A 113 -18.76 -2.10 3.41
C ASN A 113 -18.91 -0.80 2.60
N GLY A 114 -17.88 0.06 2.61
CA GLY A 114 -17.90 1.34 1.92
C GLY A 114 -18.55 2.48 2.72
N ASN A 115 -18.96 2.25 3.97
CA ASN A 115 -19.52 3.30 4.82
C ASN A 115 -18.42 4.29 5.21
N ILE A 116 -18.70 5.59 5.09
CA ILE A 116 -17.75 6.65 5.45
C ILE A 116 -17.56 6.69 6.96
N LEU A 117 -16.31 6.70 7.39
CA LEU A 117 -15.92 6.84 8.78
C LEU A 117 -15.41 8.27 9.03
N HIS A 118 -15.87 8.89 10.13
CA HIS A 118 -15.50 10.26 10.52
C HIS A 118 -14.49 10.30 11.69
N ASP A 119 -13.62 9.29 11.78
CA ASP A 119 -12.55 9.21 12.78
C ASP A 119 -11.42 10.17 12.41
N LYS A 120 -11.42 11.35 13.04
CA LYS A 120 -10.45 12.42 12.76
C LYS A 120 -9.00 12.02 13.04
N ASP A 121 -8.77 11.23 14.09
CA ASP A 121 -7.42 10.83 14.48
C ASP A 121 -6.83 9.87 13.46
N LYS A 122 -7.61 8.88 13.01
CA LYS A 122 -7.20 7.99 11.93
C LYS A 122 -7.03 8.71 10.60
N ILE A 123 -7.94 9.63 10.24
CA ILE A 123 -7.82 10.42 9.03
C ILE A 123 -6.52 11.23 9.05
N ASN A 124 -6.20 11.90 10.15
CA ASN A 124 -4.96 12.67 10.30
C ASN A 124 -3.73 11.76 10.23
N TYR A 125 -3.74 10.61 10.89
CA TYR A 125 -2.66 9.63 10.87
C TYR A 125 -2.35 9.13 9.46
N TYR A 126 -3.37 8.65 8.74
CA TYR A 126 -3.18 8.13 7.39
C TYR A 126 -2.86 9.22 6.36
N THR A 127 -3.44 10.43 6.53
CA THR A 127 -3.07 11.58 5.69
C THR A 127 -1.59 11.90 5.84
N LYS A 128 -1.13 12.03 7.08
CA LYS A 128 0.29 12.29 7.35
C LYS A 128 1.18 11.19 6.77
N TRP A 129 0.81 9.94 6.99
CA TRP A 129 1.56 8.81 6.43
C TRP A 129 1.67 8.90 4.90
N CYS A 130 0.58 9.18 4.19
CA CYS A 130 0.59 9.34 2.73
C CYS A 130 1.50 10.48 2.27
N LEU A 131 1.43 11.64 2.94
CA LEU A 131 2.26 12.79 2.60
C LEU A 131 3.75 12.53 2.86
N ASP A 132 4.07 11.87 3.96
CA ASP A 132 5.45 11.47 4.29
C ASP A 132 5.98 10.43 3.31
N HIS A 133 5.15 9.46 2.90
CA HIS A 133 5.49 8.45 1.90
C HIS A 133 5.82 9.08 0.55
N ILE A 134 4.97 9.98 0.05
CA ILE A 134 5.20 10.69 -1.21
C ILE A 134 6.46 11.55 -1.11
N GLY A 135 6.64 12.28 -0.01
CA GLY A 135 7.82 13.12 0.23
C GLY A 135 9.13 12.34 0.30
N SER A 136 9.10 11.07 0.67
CA SER A 136 10.26 10.18 0.69
C SER A 136 10.63 9.61 -0.69
N CYS A 137 9.69 9.61 -1.63
CA CYS A 137 9.92 9.12 -3.00
C CYS A 137 10.70 10.16 -3.80
N ARG A 138 11.98 9.92 -4.05
CA ARG A 138 12.89 10.82 -4.80
C ARG A 138 12.40 11.20 -6.21
N ILE A 139 11.50 10.41 -6.77
CA ILE A 139 10.89 10.65 -8.09
C ILE A 139 9.99 11.91 -8.07
N TYR A 140 9.49 12.33 -6.90
CA TYR A 140 8.52 13.42 -6.75
C TYR A 140 9.12 14.73 -6.26
N ASN A 141 10.39 14.72 -5.83
CA ASN A 141 11.05 15.84 -5.15
C ASN A 141 12.08 16.61 -6.01
N ASN A 142 12.05 16.45 -7.33
CA ASN A 142 12.91 17.20 -8.25
C ASN A 142 12.19 18.36 -8.94
#